data_61f78bfd223ee28522c7d9e3bfc60f8f
#
_entry.id   61f78bfd223ee28522c7d9e3bfc60f8f
#
_cell.length_a   1.000
_cell.length_b   1.000
_cell.length_c   1.000
_cell.angle_alpha   90.00
_cell.angle_beta   90.00
_cell.angle_gamma   90.00
#
_symmetry.space_group_name_H-M   'P 1'
#
loop_
_entity.id
_entity.type
_entity.pdbx_description
1 polymer ?
#
loop_
_entity_poly.entity_id
_entity_poly.type
_entity_poly.pdbx_seq_one_letter_code
_entity_poly.pdbx_strand_id
1 'polypeptide(L)'
;MLNIKQIQEIIPHRHPFLLIDYIEDYEPGVYAVGYKCVTYREDFFKGHFPGMPVMPGVLTVEALAQVGAVAILSQEENKGKTAAGQDRRRKI
;
A
#
# COMPACT_ATOMS: atom_id res chain seq x y z
N MET A 1 2.89 -8.54 -12.63
CA MET A 1 2.26 -8.77 -11.34
C MET A 1 3.29 -8.74 -10.23
N LEU A 2 2.98 -8.12 -9.12
CA LEU A 2 3.90 -8.06 -8.00
C LEU A 2 3.26 -8.72 -6.78
N ASN A 3 4.00 -9.60 -6.12
CA ASN A 3 3.53 -10.22 -4.88
C ASN A 3 3.96 -9.34 -3.70
N ILE A 4 3.59 -9.74 -2.50
CA ILE A 4 3.85 -8.92 -1.32
C ILE A 4 5.33 -8.63 -1.10
N LYS A 5 6.18 -9.60 -1.38
CA LYS A 5 7.60 -9.40 -1.18
C LYS A 5 8.15 -8.36 -2.15
N GLN A 6 7.68 -8.39 -3.39
CA GLN A 6 8.13 -7.43 -4.39
C GLN A 6 7.61 -6.04 -4.07
N ILE A 7 6.38 -5.94 -3.54
CA ILE A 7 5.84 -4.66 -3.13
C ILE A 7 6.70 -4.08 -2.01
N GLN A 8 7.11 -4.91 -1.07
CA GLN A 8 7.92 -4.44 0.05
C GLN A 8 9.31 -3.95 -0.41
N GLU A 9 9.75 -4.37 -1.57
CA GLU A 9 11.01 -3.87 -2.12
C GLU A 9 10.84 -2.48 -2.71
N ILE A 10 9.61 -2.06 -2.97
CA ILE A 10 9.33 -0.78 -3.60
C ILE A 10 8.86 0.26 -2.60
N ILE A 11 7.95 -0.10 -1.70
CA ILE A 11 7.44 0.86 -0.73
C ILE A 11 7.88 0.48 0.68
N PRO A 12 8.01 1.46 1.58
CA PRO A 12 8.52 1.18 2.93
C PRO A 12 7.48 0.64 3.91
N HIS A 13 6.22 0.65 3.52
CA HIS A 13 5.15 0.22 4.42
C HIS A 13 5.31 -1.24 4.80
N ARG A 14 4.93 -1.58 6.03
CA ARG A 14 5.01 -2.96 6.52
C ARG A 14 3.76 -3.26 7.32
N HIS A 15 3.49 -4.57 7.50
CA HIS A 15 2.37 -4.99 8.33
C HIS A 15 2.47 -4.33 9.70
N PRO A 16 1.40 -3.82 10.27
CA PRO A 16 0.01 -3.97 9.79
C PRO A 16 -0.47 -2.82 8.90
N PHE A 17 0.39 -1.89 8.56
CA PHE A 17 -0.04 -0.76 7.77
C PHE A 17 0.16 -0.92 6.26
N LEU A 18 0.74 -2.01 5.82
CA LEU A 18 0.83 -2.32 4.41
C LEU A 18 -0.50 -2.90 4.00
N LEU A 19 -1.26 -2.17 3.21
CA LEU A 19 -2.63 -2.55 2.90
C LEU A 19 -2.84 -3.22 1.55
N ILE A 20 -1.81 -3.30 0.71
CA ILE A 20 -1.96 -3.91 -0.60
C ILE A 20 -1.59 -5.38 -0.54
N ASP A 21 -2.41 -6.24 -1.12
CA ASP A 21 -2.12 -7.67 -1.12
C ASP A 21 -1.29 -8.09 -2.35
N TYR A 22 -1.58 -7.50 -3.50
CA TYR A 22 -0.75 -7.73 -4.67
C TYR A 22 -1.04 -6.66 -5.73
N ILE A 23 -0.13 -6.52 -6.67
CA ILE A 23 -0.29 -5.60 -7.80
C ILE A 23 -0.51 -6.47 -9.03
N GLU A 24 -1.62 -6.27 -9.71
CA GLU A 24 -1.93 -7.06 -10.88
C GLU A 24 -1.17 -6.58 -12.10
N ASP A 25 -1.07 -5.29 -12.26
CA ASP A 25 -0.44 -4.70 -13.42
C ASP A 25 0.10 -3.34 -13.04
N TYR A 26 1.18 -2.91 -13.66
CA TYR A 26 1.71 -1.57 -13.40
C TYR A 26 2.67 -1.15 -14.48
N GLU A 27 2.82 0.15 -14.63
CA GLU A 27 3.85 0.72 -15.50
C GLU A 27 4.53 1.82 -14.70
N PRO A 28 5.80 1.69 -14.41
CA PRO A 28 6.50 2.66 -13.56
C PRO A 28 6.32 4.09 -14.04
N GLY A 29 5.92 4.94 -13.11
CA GLY A 29 5.70 6.35 -13.41
C GLY A 29 4.38 6.66 -14.07
N VAL A 30 3.58 5.66 -14.40
CA VAL A 30 2.34 5.87 -15.12
C VAL A 30 1.13 5.40 -14.33
N TYR A 31 1.08 4.13 -13.96
CA TYR A 31 -0.07 3.62 -13.22
C TYR A 31 0.24 2.32 -12.47
N ALA A 32 -0.65 1.94 -11.59
CA ALA A 32 -0.61 0.63 -10.96
C ALA A 32 -2.04 0.21 -10.64
N VAL A 33 -2.30 -1.09 -10.72
CA VAL A 33 -3.59 -1.67 -10.37
C VAL A 33 -3.35 -2.64 -9.24
N GLY A 34 -3.84 -2.33 -8.08
CA GLY A 34 -3.59 -3.14 -6.88
C GLY A 34 -4.85 -3.71 -6.29
N TYR A 35 -4.68 -4.72 -5.48
CA TYR A 35 -5.79 -5.37 -4.81
C TYR A 35 -5.58 -5.43 -3.32
N LYS A 36 -6.64 -5.18 -2.57
CA LYS A 36 -6.69 -5.36 -1.15
C LYS A 36 -7.83 -6.30 -0.84
N CYS A 37 -7.51 -7.45 -0.27
CA CYS A 37 -8.55 -8.38 0.12
C CYS A 37 -9.19 -7.89 1.41
N VAL A 38 -10.50 -7.78 1.43
CA VAL A 38 -11.21 -7.30 2.61
C VAL A 38 -11.95 -8.47 3.22
N THR A 39 -11.54 -8.88 4.41
CA THR A 39 -12.17 -10.03 5.06
C THR A 39 -12.78 -9.60 6.38
N TYR A 40 -13.78 -10.36 6.82
CA TYR A 40 -14.47 -10.07 8.08
C TYR A 40 -13.51 -10.12 9.26
N ARG A 41 -12.42 -10.87 9.14
CA ARG A 41 -11.53 -11.01 10.26
C ARG A 41 -10.53 -9.89 10.43
N GLU A 42 -10.55 -8.88 9.57
CA GLU A 42 -9.63 -7.77 9.74
C GLU A 42 -9.97 -7.01 11.02
N ASP A 43 -8.94 -6.60 11.75
CA ASP A 43 -9.12 -6.00 13.05
C ASP A 43 -9.98 -4.75 13.07
N PHE A 44 -9.95 -3.93 12.04
CA PHE A 44 -10.73 -2.71 12.07
C PHE A 44 -12.23 -2.98 12.09
N PHE A 45 -12.68 -4.16 11.69
CA PHE A 45 -14.10 -4.43 11.72
C PHE A 45 -14.62 -4.67 13.14
N LYS A 46 -13.73 -4.87 14.09
CA LYS A 46 -14.18 -5.06 15.46
C LYS A 46 -14.86 -3.81 15.98
N GLY A 47 -14.44 -2.66 15.48
CA GLY A 47 -15.04 -1.41 15.92
C GLY A 47 -15.81 -0.69 14.83
N HIS A 48 -15.73 -1.13 13.58
CA HIS A 48 -16.30 -0.38 12.47
C HIS A 48 -17.08 -1.29 11.55
N PHE A 49 -18.18 -1.90 11.93
CA PHE A 49 -18.86 -1.74 13.17
C PHE A 49 -19.25 -3.11 13.68
N PRO A 50 -19.37 -3.31 14.98
CA PRO A 50 -19.74 -4.62 15.49
C PRO A 50 -21.07 -5.08 14.88
N GLY A 51 -21.08 -6.26 14.29
CA GLY A 51 -22.28 -6.79 13.68
C GLY A 51 -22.62 -6.21 12.30
N MET A 52 -21.88 -5.20 11.85
CA MET A 52 -22.13 -4.62 10.54
C MET A 52 -20.80 -4.09 10.02
N PRO A 53 -19.95 -4.96 9.51
CA PRO A 53 -18.61 -4.55 9.10
C PRO A 53 -18.63 -3.66 7.86
N VAL A 54 -17.97 -2.53 7.96
CA VAL A 54 -17.87 -1.57 6.87
C VAL A 54 -16.41 -1.15 6.77
N MET A 55 -15.83 -1.23 5.60
CA MET A 55 -14.45 -0.82 5.40
C MET A 55 -14.30 0.67 5.67
N PRO A 56 -13.45 1.07 6.61
CA PRO A 56 -13.26 2.50 6.88
C PRO A 56 -12.79 3.23 5.63
N GLY A 57 -13.46 4.32 5.29
CA GLY A 57 -13.12 5.08 4.10
C GLY A 57 -11.70 5.58 4.09
N VAL A 58 -11.17 5.96 5.24
CA VAL A 58 -9.79 6.46 5.29
C VAL A 58 -8.82 5.36 4.94
N LEU A 59 -9.14 4.09 5.25
CA LEU A 59 -8.25 2.99 4.89
C LEU A 59 -8.32 2.69 3.41
N THR A 60 -9.46 2.90 2.79
CA THR A 60 -9.58 2.77 1.34
C THR A 60 -8.72 3.81 0.65
N VAL A 61 -8.73 5.04 1.15
CA VAL A 61 -7.92 6.11 0.58
C VAL A 61 -6.43 5.79 0.79
N GLU A 62 -6.08 5.27 1.96
CA GLU A 62 -4.68 4.92 2.22
C GLU A 62 -4.23 3.78 1.31
N ALA A 63 -5.07 2.78 1.07
CA ALA A 63 -4.71 1.70 0.16
C ALA A 63 -4.47 2.25 -1.25
N LEU A 64 -5.30 3.18 -1.70
CA LEU A 64 -5.10 3.79 -3.00
C LEU A 64 -3.80 4.60 -3.06
N ALA A 65 -3.46 5.27 -1.98
CA ALA A 65 -2.22 6.02 -1.93
C ALA A 65 -1.01 5.08 -2.01
N GLN A 66 -1.11 3.91 -1.38
CA GLN A 66 -0.02 2.94 -1.44
C GLN A 66 0.13 2.37 -2.84
N VAL A 67 -0.96 2.12 -3.54
CA VAL A 67 -0.90 1.65 -4.92
C VAL A 67 -0.25 2.74 -5.79
N GLY A 68 -0.61 4.00 -5.57
CA GLY A 68 0.02 5.11 -6.28
C GLY A 68 1.50 5.21 -5.99
N ALA A 69 1.89 4.94 -4.75
CA ALA A 69 3.30 4.96 -4.38
C ALA A 69 4.07 3.87 -5.11
N VAL A 70 3.46 2.70 -5.33
CA VAL A 70 4.11 1.65 -6.09
C VAL A 70 4.38 2.14 -7.52
N ALA A 71 3.41 2.81 -8.13
CA ALA A 71 3.61 3.30 -9.50
C ALA A 71 4.77 4.27 -9.59
N ILE A 72 4.91 5.16 -8.61
CA ILE A 72 5.97 6.15 -8.63
C ILE A 72 7.31 5.59 -8.21
N LEU A 73 7.34 4.84 -7.13
CA LEU A 73 8.60 4.36 -6.56
C LEU A 73 9.16 3.15 -7.31
N SER A 74 8.38 2.56 -8.21
CA SER A 74 8.91 1.46 -9.02
C SER A 74 9.76 1.96 -10.18
N GLN A 75 9.81 3.28 -10.42
CA GLN A 75 10.66 3.80 -11.45
C GLN A 75 12.12 3.56 -11.05
N GLU A 76 12.95 3.22 -12.02
CA GLU A 76 14.32 2.86 -11.73
C GLU A 76 15.07 3.94 -10.96
N GLU A 77 14.85 5.16 -11.29
CA GLU A 77 15.53 6.25 -10.62
C GLU A 77 15.07 6.44 -9.18
N ASN A 78 13.92 5.88 -8.81
CA ASN A 78 13.42 6.01 -7.46
C ASN A 78 13.67 4.79 -6.59
N LYS A 79 14.07 3.69 -7.21
CA LYS A 79 14.31 2.50 -6.43
C LYS A 79 15.49 2.70 -5.54
N GLY A 80 15.38 2.23 -4.34
CA GLY A 80 16.47 2.37 -3.39
C GLY A 80 16.46 3.67 -2.66
N LYS A 81 15.67 4.64 -3.10
CA LYS A 81 15.63 5.89 -2.43
C LYS A 81 14.55 5.93 -1.39
N THR A 82 13.67 4.98 -1.41
CA THR A 82 12.55 4.97 -0.54
C THR A 82 12.87 5.27 0.86
N ALA A 83 13.53 4.41 1.48
CA ALA A 83 13.80 4.60 2.87
C ALA A 83 14.70 5.76 3.10
N ALA A 84 15.77 5.82 2.39
CA ALA A 84 16.71 6.87 2.62
C ALA A 84 16.08 8.21 2.43
N GLY A 85 15.39 8.36 1.37
CA GLY A 85 14.83 9.63 1.09
C GLY A 85 13.82 10.04 2.08
N GLN A 86 12.96 9.13 2.47
CA GLN A 86 12.02 9.50 3.35
C GLN A 86 12.53 9.66 4.63
N ASP A 87 13.30 8.80 5.06
CA ASP A 87 13.84 8.87 6.32
C ASP A 87 14.49 10.09 6.53
N ARG A 88 15.37 10.45 5.75
CA ARG A 88 16.11 11.49 6.09
C ARG A 88 15.49 12.73 5.86
N ARG A 89 14.71 12.81 4.98
CA ARG A 89 14.24 14.03 4.81
C ARG A 89 12.96 14.29 5.20
N ARG A 90 12.25 13.46 5.29
CA ARG A 90 11.00 13.71 5.50
C ARG A 90 10.69 13.49 6.71
N LYS A 91 11.12 13.64 7.53
CA LYS A 91 10.82 13.47 8.70
C LYS A 91 9.57 13.93 8.93
N ILE A 92 8.66 13.82 8.34
CA ILE A 92 7.42 14.26 8.62
C ILE A 92 6.79 13.73 9.68
#